data_7755d43de4617ba75285719bd334be63
#
_entry.id   7755d43de4617ba75285719bd334be63
#
_cell.length_a   1.000
_cell.length_b   1.000
_cell.length_c   1.000
_cell.angle_alpha   90.00
_cell.angle_beta   90.00
_cell.angle_gamma   90.00
#
_symmetry.space_group_name_H-M   'P 1'
#
loop_
_entity.id
_entity.type
_entity.pdbx_description
1 polymer ?
#
loop_
_entity_poly.entity_id
_entity_poly.type
_entity_poly.pdbx_seq_one_letter_code
_entity_poly.pdbx_strand_id
1 'polypeptide(L)'
;DGGRAFRFVEGPIFCQLLLADEINRASPRTQSALLQAMQEKEVTIAGQHRPLGRPFHVLATQNPIEQEGTYPLPEAQLDRFLVQVDVDYPTRQTERDILIATTGAEEAEAHQVFTTEELIAAQGVIRRMPVGEQVVEAILDLVRACRPGEPEGRDLAESLSWGPGPRAAQALMLTVRARALLEGRLAPSIQDVAD
;
A
#
# COMPACT_ATOMS: atom_id res chain seq x y z
N ASP A 1 35.97 28.16 21.73
CA ASP A 1 35.67 27.48 20.43
C ASP A 1 34.19 27.16 20.39
N GLY A 2 33.42 28.03 19.73
CA GLY A 2 31.99 27.80 19.52
C GLY A 2 31.75 26.81 18.36
N GLY A 3 31.96 25.52 18.61
CA GLY A 3 31.71 24.48 17.66
C GLY A 3 30.22 24.46 17.27
N ARG A 4 29.89 24.70 16.01
CA ARG A 4 28.56 24.50 15.48
C ARG A 4 28.25 22.99 15.46
N ALA A 5 27.35 22.53 16.33
CA ALA A 5 26.85 21.17 16.31
C ALA A 5 25.55 21.09 15.48
N PHE A 6 25.45 20.12 14.59
CA PHE A 6 24.19 19.81 13.91
C PHE A 6 23.28 19.04 14.87
N ARG A 7 22.07 19.57 15.08
CA ARG A 7 21.01 18.88 15.81
C ARG A 7 20.07 18.22 14.81
N PHE A 8 19.86 16.93 14.93
CA PHE A 8 18.82 16.24 14.19
C PHE A 8 17.45 16.62 14.76
N VAL A 9 16.51 16.95 13.87
CA VAL A 9 15.09 17.15 14.19
C VAL A 9 14.30 16.17 13.33
N GLU A 10 13.44 15.37 13.95
CA GLU A 10 12.57 14.43 13.26
C GLU A 10 11.63 15.16 12.32
N GLY A 11 11.60 14.70 11.06
CA GLY A 11 10.67 15.18 10.04
C GLY A 11 9.39 14.33 9.97
N PRO A 12 8.46 14.65 9.06
CA PRO A 12 7.16 14.00 8.96
C PRO A 12 7.19 12.49 8.76
N ILE A 13 8.29 11.92 8.25
CA ILE A 13 8.43 10.46 8.05
C ILE A 13 8.47 9.68 9.37
N PHE A 14 8.79 10.34 10.50
CA PHE A 14 8.78 9.70 11.82
C PHE A 14 7.35 9.66 12.37
N CYS A 15 6.50 8.88 11.73
CA CYS A 15 5.10 8.68 12.08
C CYS A 15 4.72 7.22 11.87
N GLN A 16 3.50 6.84 12.24
CA GLN A 16 2.96 5.49 12.04
C GLN A 16 2.21 5.35 10.72
N LEU A 17 1.55 6.43 10.29
CA LEU A 17 0.84 6.51 9.02
C LEU A 17 1.29 7.78 8.30
N LEU A 18 1.90 7.60 7.14
CA LEU A 18 2.36 8.68 6.28
C LEU A 18 1.47 8.78 5.04
N LEU A 19 0.90 9.95 4.78
CA LEU A 19 0.30 10.28 3.50
C LEU A 19 1.35 10.98 2.63
N ALA A 20 1.76 10.30 1.56
CA ALA A 20 2.65 10.86 0.52
C ALA A 20 1.78 11.31 -0.67
N ASP A 21 1.26 12.51 -0.56
CA ASP A 21 0.37 13.08 -1.56
C ASP A 21 1.14 13.44 -2.83
N GLU A 22 0.59 13.10 -3.99
CA GLU A 22 1.18 13.34 -5.32
C GLU A 22 2.64 12.84 -5.43
N ILE A 23 2.88 11.58 -5.06
CA ILE A 23 4.25 11.01 -5.05
C ILE A 23 4.94 11.11 -6.43
N ASN A 24 4.17 11.13 -7.52
CA ASN A 24 4.67 11.31 -8.88
C ASN A 24 5.25 12.71 -9.14
N ARG A 25 5.00 13.70 -8.28
CA ARG A 25 5.66 15.03 -8.33
C ARG A 25 6.98 15.07 -7.56
N ALA A 26 7.23 14.09 -6.71
CA ALA A 26 8.49 13.99 -5.99
C ALA A 26 9.63 13.58 -6.93
N SER A 27 10.85 14.08 -6.68
CA SER A 27 12.02 13.66 -7.45
C SER A 27 12.26 12.15 -7.35
N PRO A 28 12.85 11.49 -8.37
CA PRO A 28 13.16 10.06 -8.33
C PRO A 28 14.00 9.66 -7.10
N ARG A 29 14.85 10.55 -6.63
CA ARG A 29 15.64 10.34 -5.41
C ARG A 29 14.76 10.29 -4.17
N THR A 30 13.79 11.19 -4.07
CA THR A 30 12.83 11.22 -2.95
C THR A 30 11.94 10.00 -2.97
N GLN A 31 11.41 9.63 -4.15
CA GLN A 31 10.62 8.40 -4.33
C GLN A 31 11.41 7.17 -3.87
N SER A 32 12.66 7.02 -4.33
CA SER A 32 13.52 5.89 -3.94
C SER A 32 13.78 5.85 -2.43
N ALA A 33 14.03 7.00 -1.81
CA ALA A 33 14.24 7.08 -0.37
C ALA A 33 12.99 6.67 0.43
N LEU A 34 11.80 7.11 0.01
CA LEU A 34 10.54 6.71 0.64
C LEU A 34 10.29 5.20 0.50
N LEU A 35 10.50 4.65 -0.71
CA LEU A 35 10.30 3.24 -0.97
C LEU A 35 11.30 2.36 -0.21
N GLN A 36 12.52 2.84 0.01
CA GLN A 36 13.50 2.18 0.89
C GLN A 36 13.00 2.20 2.35
N ALA A 37 12.57 3.35 2.84
CA ALA A 37 12.03 3.47 4.20
C ALA A 37 10.81 2.55 4.43
N MET A 38 9.95 2.38 3.41
CA MET A 38 8.83 1.43 3.46
C MET A 38 9.28 -0.02 3.65
N GLN A 39 10.41 -0.41 3.06
CA GLN A 39 10.93 -1.77 3.15
C GLN A 39 11.71 -2.01 4.44
N GLU A 40 12.64 -1.12 4.75
CA GLU A 40 13.60 -1.27 5.84
C GLU A 40 13.01 -0.84 7.19
N LYS A 41 11.92 -0.07 7.17
CA LYS A 41 11.31 0.53 8.38
C LYS A 41 12.29 1.41 9.16
N GLU A 42 13.26 1.97 8.44
CA GLU A 42 14.24 2.90 8.94
C GLU A 42 14.67 3.89 7.86
N VAL A 43 15.31 4.97 8.27
CA VAL A 43 15.97 5.93 7.38
C VAL A 43 17.42 6.13 7.82
N THR A 44 18.31 6.33 6.84
CA THR A 44 19.72 6.63 7.10
C THR A 44 19.96 8.13 6.91
N ILE A 45 20.34 8.82 7.98
CA ILE A 45 20.60 10.25 7.98
C ILE A 45 21.99 10.51 8.56
N ALA A 46 22.86 11.15 7.77
CA ALA A 46 24.25 11.44 8.14
C ALA A 46 25.02 10.17 8.62
N GLY A 47 24.78 9.03 7.97
CA GLY A 47 25.42 7.75 8.30
C GLY A 47 24.82 7.04 9.52
N GLN A 48 23.76 7.57 10.13
CA GLN A 48 23.07 6.94 11.26
C GLN A 48 21.74 6.34 10.82
N HIS A 49 21.51 5.07 11.18
CA HIS A 49 20.24 4.39 11.02
C HIS A 49 19.24 4.83 12.08
N ARG A 50 18.07 5.26 11.66
CA ARG A 50 17.01 5.73 12.53
C ARG A 50 15.74 4.94 12.24
N PRO A 51 15.29 4.11 13.20
CA PRO A 51 14.08 3.33 13.03
C PRO A 51 12.85 4.24 12.96
N LEU A 52 11.89 3.85 12.12
CA LEU A 52 10.58 4.47 12.04
C LEU A 52 9.62 3.84 13.06
N GLY A 53 8.53 4.55 13.38
CA GLY A 53 7.50 4.06 14.29
C GLY A 53 6.88 2.73 13.81
N ARG A 54 6.37 1.95 14.75
CA ARG A 54 5.64 0.71 14.44
C ARG A 54 4.18 0.86 14.88
N PRO A 55 3.23 0.45 14.03
CA PRO A 55 3.39 0.06 12.62
C PRO A 55 3.76 1.27 11.75
N PHE A 56 4.51 1.08 10.66
CA PHE A 56 4.77 2.13 9.67
C PHE A 56 4.09 1.78 8.36
N HIS A 57 3.14 2.60 7.96
CA HIS A 57 2.38 2.47 6.71
C HIS A 57 2.45 3.75 5.91
N VAL A 58 2.44 3.61 4.59
CA VAL A 58 2.42 4.72 3.65
C VAL A 58 1.20 4.57 2.76
N LEU A 59 0.40 5.62 2.70
CA LEU A 59 -0.59 5.87 1.66
C LEU A 59 0.04 6.86 0.69
N ALA A 60 0.14 6.49 -0.59
CA ALA A 60 0.65 7.39 -1.62
C ALA A 60 -0.46 7.65 -2.64
N THR A 61 -0.61 8.90 -3.05
CA THR A 61 -1.52 9.26 -4.13
C THR A 61 -0.75 9.58 -5.40
N GLN A 62 -1.36 9.35 -6.54
CA GLN A 62 -0.91 9.80 -7.85
C GLN A 62 -2.07 10.46 -8.57
N ASN A 63 -1.80 11.59 -9.22
CA ASN A 63 -2.76 12.19 -10.13
C ASN A 63 -2.33 11.86 -11.57
N PRO A 64 -3.03 10.95 -12.28
CA PRO A 64 -2.63 10.53 -13.62
C PRO A 64 -2.90 11.59 -14.69
N ILE A 65 -3.73 12.60 -14.40
CA ILE A 65 -4.12 13.63 -15.37
C ILE A 65 -2.97 14.63 -15.61
N GLU A 66 -2.18 14.90 -14.57
CA GLU A 66 -1.08 15.84 -14.66
C GLU A 66 0.21 15.12 -15.11
N GLN A 67 0.63 15.40 -16.34
CA GLN A 67 1.86 14.81 -16.91
C GLN A 67 3.05 15.77 -16.81
N GLU A 68 2.82 17.08 -16.79
CA GLU A 68 3.88 18.07 -16.76
C GLU A 68 4.51 18.18 -15.36
N GLY A 69 5.83 18.06 -15.29
CA GLY A 69 6.57 18.13 -14.01
C GLY A 69 6.44 16.90 -13.13
N THR A 70 5.99 15.76 -13.69
CA THR A 70 5.86 14.50 -12.93
C THR A 70 6.93 13.49 -13.31
N TYR A 71 7.21 12.59 -12.37
CA TYR A 71 8.11 11.45 -12.54
C TYR A 71 7.32 10.17 -12.22
N PRO A 72 6.82 9.44 -13.23
CA PRO A 72 6.06 8.22 -12.98
C PRO A 72 6.92 7.21 -12.23
N LEU A 73 6.31 6.51 -11.29
CA LEU A 73 6.97 5.41 -10.59
C LEU A 73 7.16 4.23 -11.57
N PRO A 74 8.40 3.71 -11.70
CA PRO A 74 8.62 2.47 -12.46
C PRO A 74 7.80 1.30 -11.90
N GLU A 75 7.36 0.39 -12.75
CA GLU A 75 6.57 -0.80 -12.39
C GLU A 75 7.19 -1.60 -11.22
N ALA A 76 8.51 -1.83 -11.28
CA ALA A 76 9.24 -2.51 -10.21
C ALA A 76 9.20 -1.78 -8.85
N GLN A 77 8.83 -0.51 -8.82
CA GLN A 77 8.65 0.28 -7.60
C GLN A 77 7.20 0.22 -7.11
N LEU A 78 6.23 0.12 -8.03
CA LEU A 78 4.81 -0.10 -7.70
C LEU A 78 4.61 -1.42 -6.95
N ASP A 79 5.36 -2.45 -7.27
CA ASP A 79 5.37 -3.76 -6.56
C ASP A 79 5.64 -3.67 -5.05
N ARG A 80 6.06 -2.52 -4.55
CA ARG A 80 6.30 -2.30 -3.11
C ARG A 80 5.05 -1.90 -2.34
N PHE A 81 4.00 -1.48 -3.05
CA PHE A 81 2.70 -1.21 -2.46
C PHE A 81 1.89 -2.50 -2.37
N LEU A 82 1.13 -2.63 -1.29
CA LEU A 82 0.32 -3.82 -1.05
C LEU A 82 -0.85 -3.92 -2.03
N VAL A 83 -1.51 -2.80 -2.25
CA VAL A 83 -2.67 -2.66 -3.13
C VAL A 83 -2.65 -1.30 -3.82
N GLN A 84 -3.29 -1.24 -4.98
CA GLN A 84 -3.67 -0.01 -5.66
C GLN A 84 -5.18 0.14 -5.58
N VAL A 85 -5.64 1.35 -5.36
CA VAL A 85 -7.06 1.70 -5.36
C VAL A 85 -7.26 2.79 -6.40
N ASP A 86 -8.02 2.49 -7.43
CA ASP A 86 -8.43 3.46 -8.41
C ASP A 86 -9.66 4.22 -7.90
N VAL A 87 -9.59 5.55 -7.90
CA VAL A 87 -10.64 6.42 -7.41
C VAL A 87 -11.28 7.13 -8.59
N ASP A 88 -12.42 6.63 -9.00
CA ASP A 88 -13.23 7.23 -10.05
C ASP A 88 -14.12 8.36 -9.52
N TYR A 89 -14.75 9.09 -10.45
CA TYR A 89 -15.79 10.06 -10.08
C TYR A 89 -16.92 9.39 -9.32
N PRO A 90 -17.41 10.01 -8.23
CA PRO A 90 -18.51 9.46 -7.45
C PRO A 90 -19.82 9.46 -8.25
N THR A 91 -20.75 8.60 -7.84
CA THR A 91 -22.11 8.67 -8.38
C THR A 91 -22.77 10.00 -8.00
N ARG A 92 -23.77 10.45 -8.78
CA ARG A 92 -24.49 11.68 -8.48
C ARG A 92 -25.06 11.73 -7.04
N GLN A 93 -25.50 10.59 -6.51
CA GLN A 93 -26.01 10.55 -5.14
C GLN A 93 -24.88 10.74 -4.13
N THR A 94 -23.76 10.05 -4.31
CA THR A 94 -22.56 10.19 -3.47
C THR A 94 -22.00 11.62 -3.53
N GLU A 95 -21.97 12.23 -4.73
CA GLU A 95 -21.53 13.61 -4.92
C GLU A 95 -22.42 14.60 -4.17
N ARG A 96 -23.74 14.38 -4.21
CA ARG A 96 -24.69 15.17 -3.43
C ARG A 96 -24.45 15.06 -1.93
N ASP A 97 -24.20 13.85 -1.44
CA ASP A 97 -23.95 13.59 -0.02
C ASP A 97 -22.63 14.24 0.44
N ILE A 98 -21.58 14.15 -0.37
CA ILE A 98 -20.31 14.87 -0.17
C ILE A 98 -20.55 16.37 -0.09
N LEU A 99 -21.28 16.94 -1.05
CA LEU A 99 -21.56 18.37 -1.11
C LEU A 99 -22.24 18.85 0.18
N ILE A 100 -23.23 18.13 0.68
CA ILE A 100 -23.94 18.48 1.91
C ILE A 100 -23.03 18.34 3.14
N ALA A 101 -22.28 17.22 3.23
CA ALA A 101 -21.41 16.94 4.38
C ALA A 101 -20.22 17.89 4.50
N THR A 102 -19.64 18.33 3.38
CA THR A 102 -18.40 19.12 3.38
C THR A 102 -18.62 20.64 3.35
N THR A 103 -19.84 21.09 3.04
CA THR A 103 -20.20 22.54 3.01
C THR A 103 -21.11 22.96 4.15
N GLY A 104 -21.49 22.02 5.03
CA GLY A 104 -22.25 22.29 6.24
C GLY A 104 -21.43 22.96 7.33
N ALA A 105 -22.11 23.44 8.37
CA ALA A 105 -21.45 24.04 9.52
C ALA A 105 -20.87 23.02 10.54
N GLU A 106 -21.22 21.76 10.39
CA GLU A 106 -20.77 20.68 11.26
C GLU A 106 -19.59 19.96 10.59
N GLU A 107 -18.44 19.97 11.26
CA GLU A 107 -17.30 19.14 10.88
C GLU A 107 -17.36 17.81 11.63
N ALA A 108 -17.26 16.71 10.89
CA ALA A 108 -17.18 15.39 11.49
C ALA A 108 -15.81 15.21 12.19
N GLU A 109 -15.80 15.02 13.49
CA GLU A 109 -14.58 14.71 14.22
C GLU A 109 -14.25 13.22 14.10
N ALA A 110 -12.99 12.94 13.77
CA ALA A 110 -12.49 11.57 13.77
C ALA A 110 -12.17 11.12 15.20
N HIS A 111 -12.70 9.96 15.60
CA HIS A 111 -12.41 9.35 16.89
C HIS A 111 -11.48 8.15 16.72
N GLN A 112 -10.58 7.95 17.69
CA GLN A 112 -9.72 6.77 17.70
C GLN A 112 -10.56 5.52 17.91
N VAL A 113 -10.45 4.56 16.96
CA VAL A 113 -11.17 3.26 17.00
C VAL A 113 -10.26 2.14 17.48
N PHE A 114 -8.97 2.21 17.16
CA PHE A 114 -7.96 1.21 17.55
C PHE A 114 -6.76 1.87 18.21
N THR A 115 -6.16 1.19 19.15
CA THR A 115 -4.82 1.51 19.63
C THR A 115 -3.75 0.94 18.69
N THR A 116 -2.55 1.43 18.80
CA THR A 116 -1.38 0.90 18.06
C THR A 116 -1.15 -0.58 18.35
N GLU A 117 -1.29 -0.97 19.61
CA GLU A 117 -1.11 -2.34 20.10
C GLU A 117 -2.16 -3.29 19.51
N GLU A 118 -3.42 -2.86 19.46
CA GLU A 118 -4.52 -3.63 18.86
C GLU A 118 -4.29 -3.83 17.36
N LEU A 119 -3.83 -2.79 16.64
CA LEU A 119 -3.52 -2.90 15.22
C LEU A 119 -2.36 -3.88 14.96
N ILE A 120 -1.29 -3.80 15.75
CA ILE A 120 -0.15 -4.74 15.67
C ILE A 120 -0.62 -6.16 15.97
N ALA A 121 -1.48 -6.35 16.99
CA ALA A 121 -2.04 -7.65 17.33
C ALA A 121 -2.88 -8.22 16.18
N ALA A 122 -3.75 -7.42 15.57
CA ALA A 122 -4.55 -7.80 14.41
C ALA A 122 -3.68 -8.22 13.21
N GLN A 123 -2.64 -7.46 12.90
CA GLN A 123 -1.66 -7.83 11.86
C GLN A 123 -0.96 -9.16 12.17
N GLY A 124 -0.66 -9.40 13.45
CA GLY A 124 -0.11 -10.67 13.92
C GLY A 124 -1.09 -11.84 13.75
N VAL A 125 -2.39 -11.64 13.95
CA VAL A 125 -3.43 -12.64 13.69
C VAL A 125 -3.50 -12.97 12.21
N ILE A 126 -3.60 -11.96 11.34
CA ILE A 126 -3.63 -12.15 9.87
C ILE A 126 -2.48 -13.03 9.40
N ARG A 127 -1.26 -12.78 9.86
CA ARG A 127 -0.08 -13.56 9.46
C ARG A 127 -0.09 -15.02 9.93
N ARG A 128 -0.81 -15.32 11.01
CA ARG A 128 -0.94 -16.66 11.59
C ARG A 128 -2.17 -17.43 11.11
N MET A 129 -3.08 -16.78 10.39
CA MET A 129 -4.27 -17.45 9.86
C MET A 129 -3.87 -18.63 8.95
N PRO A 130 -4.46 -19.80 9.15
CA PRO A 130 -4.23 -20.95 8.28
C PRO A 130 -4.77 -20.67 6.88
N VAL A 131 -4.13 -21.26 5.87
CA VAL A 131 -4.55 -21.17 4.47
C VAL A 131 -4.58 -22.57 3.89
N GLY A 132 -5.69 -22.92 3.26
CA GLY A 132 -5.82 -24.20 2.55
C GLY A 132 -4.98 -24.20 1.27
N GLU A 133 -4.45 -25.37 0.91
CA GLU A 133 -3.62 -25.55 -0.30
C GLU A 133 -4.31 -25.04 -1.57
N GLN A 134 -5.62 -25.24 -1.69
CA GLN A 134 -6.41 -24.76 -2.83
C GLN A 134 -6.35 -23.24 -3.00
N VAL A 135 -6.26 -22.48 -1.91
CA VAL A 135 -6.12 -21.01 -1.97
C VAL A 135 -4.70 -20.63 -2.40
N VAL A 136 -3.70 -21.38 -1.95
CA VAL A 136 -2.30 -21.17 -2.36
C VAL A 136 -2.17 -21.38 -3.86
N GLU A 137 -2.66 -22.51 -4.37
CA GLU A 137 -2.63 -22.84 -5.80
C GLU A 137 -3.44 -21.83 -6.63
N ALA A 138 -4.62 -21.41 -6.19
CA ALA A 138 -5.41 -20.39 -6.88
C ALA A 138 -4.66 -19.03 -7.00
N ILE A 139 -3.94 -18.61 -5.96
CA ILE A 139 -3.11 -17.41 -6.01
C ILE A 139 -1.96 -17.58 -7.01
N LEU A 140 -1.30 -18.75 -7.00
CA LEU A 140 -0.19 -19.05 -7.92
C LEU A 140 -0.67 -19.08 -9.36
N ASP A 141 -1.77 -19.75 -9.63
CA ASP A 141 -2.38 -19.85 -10.96
C ASP A 141 -2.74 -18.45 -11.50
N LEU A 142 -3.41 -17.64 -10.68
CA LEU A 142 -3.77 -16.26 -11.06
C LEU A 142 -2.54 -15.41 -11.39
N VAL A 143 -1.54 -15.40 -10.51
CA VAL A 143 -0.34 -14.60 -10.70
C VAL A 143 0.47 -15.09 -11.91
N ARG A 144 0.55 -16.40 -12.15
CA ARG A 144 1.25 -16.97 -13.30
C ARG A 144 0.51 -16.73 -14.60
N ALA A 145 -0.82 -16.82 -14.60
CA ALA A 145 -1.65 -16.50 -15.77
C ALA A 145 -1.47 -15.04 -16.25
N CYS A 146 -1.08 -14.13 -15.36
CA CYS A 146 -0.77 -12.75 -15.71
C CYS A 146 0.68 -12.51 -16.18
N ARG A 147 1.52 -13.56 -16.34
CA ARG A 147 2.92 -13.40 -16.77
C ARG A 147 3.08 -13.70 -18.26
N PRO A 148 3.58 -12.73 -19.04
CA PRO A 148 3.92 -13.00 -20.44
C PRO A 148 4.98 -14.11 -20.54
N GLY A 149 4.74 -15.10 -21.40
CA GLY A 149 5.68 -16.20 -21.65
C GLY A 149 5.52 -17.43 -20.77
N GLU A 150 4.70 -17.38 -19.72
CA GLU A 150 4.30 -18.57 -18.97
C GLU A 150 3.21 -19.34 -19.75
N PRO A 151 3.16 -20.69 -19.65
CA PRO A 151 2.14 -21.47 -20.35
C PRO A 151 0.71 -21.09 -19.98
N GLU A 152 0.49 -20.73 -18.71
CA GLU A 152 -0.79 -20.31 -18.13
C GLU A 152 -1.24 -18.94 -18.65
N GLY A 153 -0.30 -18.09 -19.07
CA GLY A 153 -0.56 -16.72 -19.52
C GLY A 153 -0.71 -16.56 -21.05
N ARG A 154 -0.77 -17.64 -21.83
CA ARG A 154 -0.80 -17.57 -23.31
C ARG A 154 -1.93 -16.72 -23.86
N ASP A 155 -3.12 -16.83 -23.29
CA ASP A 155 -4.30 -16.12 -23.80
C ASP A 155 -4.25 -14.61 -23.49
N LEU A 156 -3.44 -14.21 -22.50
CA LEU A 156 -3.26 -12.82 -22.08
C LEU A 156 -1.94 -12.19 -22.58
N ALA A 157 -1.04 -12.98 -23.16
CA ALA A 157 0.32 -12.57 -23.53
C ALA A 157 0.35 -11.37 -24.49
N GLU A 158 -0.64 -11.27 -25.41
CA GLU A 158 -0.75 -10.14 -26.34
C GLU A 158 -1.24 -8.85 -25.69
N SER A 159 -1.94 -8.96 -24.55
CA SER A 159 -2.53 -7.83 -23.81
C SER A 159 -1.65 -7.32 -22.69
N LEU A 160 -0.66 -8.10 -22.27
CA LEU A 160 0.19 -7.80 -21.12
C LEU A 160 1.65 -7.57 -21.55
N SER A 161 2.13 -6.34 -21.39
CA SER A 161 3.55 -6.01 -21.60
C SER A 161 4.43 -6.31 -20.39
N TRP A 162 3.85 -6.46 -19.22
CA TRP A 162 4.51 -6.72 -17.94
C TRP A 162 3.69 -7.69 -17.10
N GLY A 163 4.36 -8.59 -16.37
CA GLY A 163 3.72 -9.56 -15.48
C GLY A 163 4.07 -9.35 -14.01
N PRO A 164 3.17 -9.72 -13.09
CA PRO A 164 3.37 -9.56 -11.66
C PRO A 164 4.52 -10.43 -11.14
N GLY A 165 5.33 -9.87 -10.25
CA GLY A 165 6.41 -10.57 -9.56
C GLY A 165 5.91 -11.42 -8.38
N PRO A 166 6.82 -12.14 -7.67
CA PRO A 166 6.46 -12.92 -6.49
C PRO A 166 5.80 -12.09 -5.37
N ARG A 167 6.05 -10.79 -5.35
CA ARG A 167 5.44 -9.87 -4.36
C ARG A 167 3.93 -9.76 -4.53
N ALA A 168 3.41 -9.87 -5.75
CA ALA A 168 1.97 -9.86 -6.00
C ALA A 168 1.29 -11.06 -5.32
N ALA A 169 1.86 -12.26 -5.41
CA ALA A 169 1.36 -13.43 -4.69
C ALA A 169 1.41 -13.25 -3.17
N GLN A 170 2.47 -12.61 -2.65
CA GLN A 170 2.58 -12.30 -1.22
C GLN A 170 1.54 -11.26 -0.78
N ALA A 171 1.28 -10.24 -1.61
CA ALA A 171 0.26 -9.23 -1.35
C ALA A 171 -1.13 -9.86 -1.33
N LEU A 172 -1.48 -10.66 -2.35
CA LEU A 172 -2.74 -11.41 -2.41
C LEU A 172 -2.91 -12.30 -1.17
N MET A 173 -1.88 -13.06 -0.79
CA MET A 173 -1.94 -13.91 0.39
C MET A 173 -2.26 -13.13 1.68
N LEU A 174 -1.71 -11.93 1.83
CA LEU A 174 -2.01 -11.09 2.99
C LEU A 174 -3.41 -10.47 2.90
N THR A 175 -3.81 -10.06 1.70
CA THR A 175 -5.12 -9.43 1.47
C THR A 175 -6.27 -10.41 1.68
N VAL A 176 -6.20 -11.63 1.14
CA VAL A 176 -7.25 -12.64 1.34
C VAL A 176 -7.40 -13.06 2.81
N ARG A 177 -6.28 -13.13 3.56
CA ARG A 177 -6.33 -13.37 5.01
C ARG A 177 -6.97 -12.20 5.76
N ALA A 178 -6.59 -10.97 5.40
CA ALA A 178 -7.15 -9.78 6.04
C ALA A 178 -8.66 -9.68 5.77
N ARG A 179 -9.11 -9.94 4.54
CA ARG A 179 -10.51 -9.97 4.15
C ARG A 179 -11.29 -11.02 4.94
N ALA A 180 -10.78 -12.25 5.01
CA ALA A 180 -11.42 -13.30 5.78
C ALA A 180 -11.59 -12.90 7.26
N LEU A 181 -10.57 -12.28 7.86
CA LEU A 181 -10.65 -11.81 9.24
C LEU A 181 -11.69 -10.70 9.42
N LEU A 182 -11.74 -9.74 8.50
CA LEU A 182 -12.72 -8.64 8.52
C LEU A 182 -14.17 -9.14 8.41
N GLU A 183 -14.37 -10.25 7.70
CA GLU A 183 -15.66 -10.94 7.58
C GLU A 183 -15.93 -11.95 8.71
N GLY A 184 -15.06 -12.00 9.74
CA GLY A 184 -15.20 -12.89 10.89
C GLY A 184 -14.88 -14.36 10.61
N ARG A 185 -14.19 -14.66 9.50
CA ARG A 185 -13.75 -16.01 9.12
C ARG A 185 -12.33 -16.27 9.61
N LEU A 186 -12.05 -17.51 9.96
CA LEU A 186 -10.74 -17.94 10.49
C LEU A 186 -9.77 -18.45 9.43
N ALA A 187 -10.21 -18.54 8.18
CA ALA A 187 -9.40 -18.93 7.04
C ALA A 187 -9.97 -18.30 5.77
N PRO A 188 -9.11 -17.94 4.78
CA PRO A 188 -9.55 -17.47 3.47
C PRO A 188 -10.09 -18.63 2.63
N SER A 189 -10.89 -18.27 1.62
CA SER A 189 -11.47 -19.16 0.60
C SER A 189 -10.97 -18.81 -0.79
N ILE A 190 -11.25 -19.64 -1.79
CA ILE A 190 -10.97 -19.33 -3.20
C ILE A 190 -11.72 -18.07 -3.65
N GLN A 191 -12.93 -17.84 -3.11
CA GLN A 191 -13.72 -16.64 -3.44
C GLN A 191 -12.98 -15.36 -3.07
N ASP A 192 -12.20 -15.35 -1.97
CA ASP A 192 -11.40 -14.19 -1.57
C ASP A 192 -10.27 -13.87 -2.56
N VAL A 193 -9.86 -14.84 -3.36
CA VAL A 193 -8.86 -14.65 -4.44
C VAL A 193 -9.51 -14.07 -5.69
N ALA A 194 -10.79 -14.40 -5.94
CA ALA A 194 -11.51 -13.97 -7.14
C ALA A 194 -12.08 -12.55 -7.03
N ASP A 195 -12.38 -12.11 -5.81
CA ASP A 195 -12.95 -10.78 -5.50
C ASP A 195 -11.87 -9.71 -5.29
#